data_8b0c4c9cd1b09e34f2527b9bd3e92ba0
#
_entry.id   8b0c4c9cd1b09e34f2527b9bd3e92ba0
#
_cell.length_a   1.000
_cell.length_b   1.000
_cell.length_c   1.000
_cell.angle_alpha   90.00
_cell.angle_beta   90.00
_cell.angle_gamma   90.00
#
_symmetry.space_group_name_H-M   'P 1'
#
loop_
_entity.id
_entity.type
_entity.pdbx_description
1 polymer ?
#
loop_
_entity_poly.entity_id
_entity_poly.type
_entity_poly.pdbx_seq_one_letter_code
_entity_poly.pdbx_strand_id
1 'polypeptide(L)'
;MIWKRHLTLDELNATSDNTMVAHLGIVYTRLGDDVLEAEMPVDNRTHQPFGLLHGGASAALAETLGSMAGFMMTRDGQCVVGTELNATHHRPVSEGKVRGVCQPLHLGRQNQSWEIVVSMNRGGVAALVGWVRQFWDEPDRIK
;
A
#
# COMPACT_ATOMS: atom_id res chain seq x y z
N MET A 1 13.49 -14.28 0.01
CA MET A 1 12.09 -13.85 -0.30
C MET A 1 11.18 -14.25 0.84
N ILE A 2 10.45 -13.29 1.40
CA ILE A 2 9.55 -13.55 2.55
C ILE A 2 8.14 -14.01 2.13
N TRP A 3 7.76 -13.77 0.88
CA TRP A 3 6.40 -13.98 0.38
C TRP A 3 6.01 -15.45 0.35
N LYS A 4 4.82 -15.77 0.85
CA LYS A 4 4.23 -17.11 0.81
C LYS A 4 3.41 -17.35 -0.45
N ARG A 5 2.88 -16.27 -1.04
CA ARG A 5 2.24 -16.29 -2.35
C ARG A 5 3.23 -15.75 -3.38
N HIS A 6 3.36 -16.45 -4.49
CA HIS A 6 4.25 -16.07 -5.59
C HIS A 6 3.40 -15.47 -6.71
N LEU A 7 3.36 -14.14 -6.73
CA LEU A 7 2.66 -13.35 -7.74
C LEU A 7 3.66 -12.52 -8.53
N THR A 8 3.40 -12.34 -9.81
CA THR A 8 4.13 -11.39 -10.65
C THR A 8 3.58 -9.98 -10.47
N LEU A 9 4.31 -8.96 -10.91
CA LEU A 9 3.81 -7.59 -10.91
C LEU A 9 2.54 -7.43 -11.77
N ASP A 10 2.46 -8.14 -12.90
CA ASP A 10 1.29 -8.09 -13.78
C ASP A 10 0.05 -8.67 -13.07
N GLU A 11 0.21 -9.79 -12.36
CA GLU A 11 -0.87 -10.37 -11.56
C GLU A 11 -1.30 -9.45 -10.42
N LEU A 12 -0.35 -8.80 -9.73
CA LEU A 12 -0.65 -7.81 -8.69
C LEU A 12 -1.45 -6.64 -9.27
N ASN A 13 -1.01 -6.07 -10.38
CA ASN A 13 -1.69 -4.95 -11.02
C ASN A 13 -3.09 -5.35 -11.53
N ALA A 14 -3.25 -6.54 -12.07
CA ALA A 14 -4.55 -7.04 -12.53
C ALA A 14 -5.59 -7.15 -11.39
N THR A 15 -5.17 -7.37 -10.15
CA THR A 15 -6.10 -7.37 -8.99
C THR A 15 -6.75 -6.02 -8.73
N SER A 16 -6.16 -4.95 -9.25
CA SER A 16 -6.61 -3.57 -9.03
C SER A 16 -7.70 -3.13 -10.02
N ASP A 17 -7.94 -3.87 -11.09
CA ASP A 17 -8.90 -3.50 -12.13
C ASP A 17 -10.30 -3.26 -11.57
N ASN A 18 -10.92 -2.16 -12.00
CA ASN A 18 -12.25 -1.72 -11.54
C ASN A 18 -12.38 -1.46 -10.03
N THR A 19 -11.29 -1.07 -9.38
CA THR A 19 -11.25 -0.72 -7.96
C THR A 19 -10.81 0.73 -7.73
N MET A 20 -10.90 1.18 -6.49
CA MET A 20 -10.36 2.47 -6.06
C MET A 20 -8.86 2.58 -6.34
N VAL A 21 -8.11 1.48 -6.29
CA VAL A 21 -6.67 1.45 -6.57
C VAL A 21 -6.39 1.92 -7.99
N ALA A 22 -7.10 1.35 -8.98
CA ALA A 22 -7.00 1.77 -10.38
C ALA A 22 -7.51 3.20 -10.58
N HIS A 23 -8.60 3.58 -9.90
CA HIS A 23 -9.16 4.93 -9.99
C HIS A 23 -8.16 6.01 -9.55
N LEU A 24 -7.40 5.76 -8.49
CA LEU A 24 -6.35 6.67 -8.02
C LEU A 24 -5.06 6.58 -8.86
N GLY A 25 -5.00 5.68 -9.82
CA GLY A 25 -3.82 5.47 -10.67
C GLY A 25 -2.64 4.82 -9.94
N ILE A 26 -2.90 4.07 -8.88
CA ILE A 26 -1.87 3.32 -8.14
C ILE A 26 -1.44 2.11 -8.99
N VAL A 27 -0.13 1.98 -9.19
CA VAL A 27 0.47 0.89 -9.96
C VAL A 27 1.63 0.31 -9.17
N TYR A 28 1.63 -1.01 -8.95
CA TYR A 28 2.77 -1.72 -8.37
C TYR A 28 3.92 -1.72 -9.36
N THR A 29 5.10 -1.31 -8.91
CA THR A 29 6.28 -1.08 -9.78
C THR A 29 7.45 -1.99 -9.45
N ARG A 30 7.50 -2.55 -8.24
CA ARG A 30 8.56 -3.46 -7.82
C ARG A 30 8.08 -4.44 -6.76
N LEU A 31 8.48 -5.70 -6.94
CA LEU A 31 8.39 -6.75 -5.94
C LEU A 31 9.79 -7.32 -5.70
N GLY A 32 10.37 -7.03 -4.54
CA GLY A 32 11.67 -7.57 -4.11
C GLY A 32 11.53 -8.70 -3.10
N ASP A 33 12.61 -9.08 -2.45
CA ASP A 33 12.61 -10.19 -1.50
C ASP A 33 11.78 -9.93 -0.24
N ASP A 34 11.74 -8.68 0.22
CA ASP A 34 11.03 -8.21 1.41
C ASP A 34 10.41 -6.81 1.23
N VAL A 35 10.33 -6.33 0.00
CA VAL A 35 9.86 -4.99 -0.34
C VAL A 35 8.82 -5.03 -1.44
N LEU A 36 7.74 -4.27 -1.27
CA LEU A 36 6.73 -4.00 -2.29
C LEU A 36 6.65 -2.50 -2.53
N GLU A 37 6.70 -2.08 -3.80
CA GLU A 37 6.64 -0.68 -4.18
C GLU A 37 5.50 -0.41 -5.16
N ALA A 38 4.91 0.78 -5.03
CA ALA A 38 3.92 1.29 -5.96
C ALA A 38 4.09 2.78 -6.17
N GLU A 39 3.64 3.28 -7.31
CA GLU A 39 3.55 4.69 -7.62
C GLU A 39 2.09 5.14 -7.69
N MET A 40 1.86 6.41 -7.39
CA MET A 40 0.57 7.07 -7.52
C MET A 40 0.76 8.46 -8.11
N PRO A 41 -0.02 8.86 -9.12
CA PRO A 41 0.06 10.21 -9.67
C PRO A 41 -0.45 11.25 -8.68
N VAL A 42 0.11 12.46 -8.76
CA VAL A 42 -0.35 13.65 -8.05
C VAL A 42 -1.04 14.55 -9.07
N ASP A 43 -2.34 14.41 -9.18
CA ASP A 43 -3.19 15.13 -10.13
C ASP A 43 -4.61 15.33 -9.57
N ASN A 44 -5.57 15.68 -10.42
CA ASN A 44 -6.95 15.95 -9.99
C ASN A 44 -7.65 14.77 -9.29
N ARG A 45 -7.17 13.53 -9.45
CA ARG A 45 -7.71 12.34 -8.76
C ARG A 45 -7.26 12.26 -7.29
N THR A 46 -6.14 12.91 -6.98
CA THR A 46 -5.45 12.78 -5.69
C THR A 46 -5.20 14.12 -5.00
N HIS A 47 -5.59 15.25 -5.61
CA HIS A 47 -5.47 16.57 -5.03
C HIS A 47 -6.52 16.85 -3.95
N GLN A 48 -6.12 17.66 -2.96
CA GLN A 48 -7.03 18.36 -2.06
C GLN A 48 -7.33 19.78 -2.62
N PRO A 49 -8.25 20.57 -2.00
CA PRO A 49 -8.74 21.84 -2.59
C PRO A 49 -7.67 22.91 -2.90
N PHE A 50 -6.49 22.85 -2.29
CA PHE A 50 -5.39 23.78 -2.57
C PHE A 50 -4.41 23.29 -3.66
N GLY A 51 -4.76 22.22 -4.39
CA GLY A 51 -3.93 21.69 -5.46
C GLY A 51 -2.71 20.89 -4.99
N LEU A 52 -2.73 20.41 -3.77
CA LEU A 52 -1.70 19.56 -3.20
C LEU A 52 -2.19 18.12 -3.05
N LEU A 53 -1.27 17.18 -2.98
CA LEU A 53 -1.60 15.79 -2.68
C LEU A 53 -2.42 15.69 -1.39
N HIS A 54 -3.59 15.08 -1.49
CA HIS A 54 -4.45 14.84 -0.34
C HIS A 54 -3.83 13.81 0.61
N GLY A 55 -3.78 14.10 1.90
CA GLY A 55 -3.27 13.16 2.90
C GLY A 55 -3.98 11.81 2.88
N GLY A 56 -5.28 11.80 2.60
CA GLY A 56 -6.06 10.58 2.40
C GLY A 56 -5.62 9.77 1.17
N ALA A 57 -5.12 10.40 0.11
CA ALA A 57 -4.56 9.70 -1.03
C ALA A 57 -3.23 9.01 -0.68
N SER A 58 -2.37 9.68 0.09
CA SER A 58 -1.16 9.05 0.65
C SER A 58 -1.51 7.87 1.55
N ALA A 59 -2.53 8.01 2.38
CA ALA A 59 -3.04 6.93 3.22
C ALA A 59 -3.58 5.76 2.38
N ALA A 60 -4.32 6.04 1.30
CA ALA A 60 -4.82 5.01 0.38
C ALA A 60 -3.69 4.25 -0.32
N LEU A 61 -2.62 4.93 -0.74
CA LEU A 61 -1.42 4.28 -1.29
C LEU A 61 -0.79 3.35 -0.26
N ALA A 62 -0.64 3.82 0.98
CA ALA A 62 -0.04 3.05 2.05
C ALA A 62 -0.92 1.84 2.46
N GLU A 63 -2.23 2.03 2.57
CA GLU A 63 -3.20 0.95 2.83
C GLU A 63 -3.16 -0.11 1.73
N THR A 64 -3.10 0.31 0.47
CA THR A 64 -3.00 -0.57 -0.70
C THR A 64 -1.73 -1.44 -0.61
N LEU A 65 -0.58 -0.81 -0.35
CA LEU A 65 0.70 -1.51 -0.22
C LEU A 65 0.72 -2.47 0.98
N GLY A 66 0.30 -2.00 2.15
CA GLY A 66 0.26 -2.82 3.36
C GLY A 66 -0.70 -4.00 3.23
N SER A 67 -1.88 -3.79 2.67
CA SER A 67 -2.88 -4.84 2.43
C SER A 67 -2.36 -5.90 1.45
N MET A 68 -1.74 -5.49 0.34
CA MET A 68 -1.19 -6.41 -0.63
C MET A 68 0.03 -7.18 -0.09
N ALA A 69 0.98 -6.47 0.53
CA ALA A 69 2.12 -7.11 1.19
C ALA A 69 1.66 -8.13 2.23
N GLY A 70 0.65 -7.73 2.96
CA GLY A 70 0.01 -8.60 3.91
C GLY A 70 -0.66 -9.81 3.30
N PHE A 71 -1.41 -9.66 2.23
CA PHE A 71 -2.04 -10.76 1.50
C PHE A 71 -0.99 -11.74 0.98
N MET A 72 0.12 -11.26 0.45
CA MET A 72 1.22 -12.12 -0.03
C MET A 72 1.89 -12.93 1.09
N MET A 73 1.71 -12.54 2.35
CA MET A 73 2.15 -13.31 3.53
C MET A 73 1.12 -14.34 4.01
N THR A 74 -0.04 -14.47 3.36
CA THR A 74 -1.06 -15.45 3.72
C THR A 74 -0.85 -16.79 3.00
N ARG A 75 -1.46 -17.84 3.55
CA ARG A 75 -1.64 -19.13 2.88
C ARG A 75 -3.00 -19.16 2.19
N ASP A 76 -3.24 -20.20 1.40
CA ASP A 76 -4.55 -20.42 0.80
C ASP A 76 -5.63 -20.57 1.89
N GLY A 77 -6.81 -19.99 1.64
CA GLY A 77 -7.90 -19.93 2.61
C GLY A 77 -7.74 -18.87 3.70
N GLN A 78 -6.70 -18.04 3.65
CA GLN A 78 -6.51 -16.91 4.57
C GLN A 78 -6.69 -15.58 3.86
N CYS A 79 -7.33 -14.64 4.54
CA CYS A 79 -7.41 -13.24 4.11
C CYS A 79 -6.82 -12.31 5.16
N VAL A 80 -6.68 -11.06 4.81
CA VAL A 80 -6.16 -10.01 5.68
C VAL A 80 -7.02 -8.77 5.58
N VAL A 81 -7.09 -8.05 6.69
CA VAL A 81 -7.72 -6.74 6.76
C VAL A 81 -6.83 -5.79 7.55
N GLY A 82 -6.74 -4.54 7.11
CA GLY A 82 -6.12 -3.47 7.88
C GLY A 82 -6.91 -3.21 9.15
N THR A 83 -6.23 -3.06 10.27
CA THR A 83 -6.86 -2.76 11.57
C THR A 83 -6.45 -1.40 12.09
N GLU A 84 -5.30 -0.90 11.70
CA GLU A 84 -4.80 0.40 12.10
C GLU A 84 -3.89 0.98 11.03
N LEU A 85 -4.01 2.27 10.80
CA LEU A 85 -3.12 3.05 9.96
C LEU A 85 -2.85 4.37 10.67
N ASN A 86 -1.57 4.73 10.81
CA ASN A 86 -1.19 6.06 11.27
C ASN A 86 -0.25 6.69 10.25
N ALA A 87 -0.42 7.97 9.99
CA ALA A 87 0.35 8.69 8.98
C ALA A 87 0.84 10.03 9.52
N THR A 88 2.09 10.36 9.21
CA THR A 88 2.67 11.67 9.44
C THR A 88 3.08 12.26 8.12
N HIS A 89 2.48 13.41 7.74
CA HIS A 89 2.77 14.10 6.49
C HIS A 89 3.85 15.16 6.73
N HIS A 90 4.90 15.15 5.91
CA HIS A 90 6.08 15.99 6.09
C HIS A 90 6.21 17.10 5.05
N ARG A 91 5.87 16.82 3.79
CA ARG A 91 6.07 17.76 2.68
C ARG A 91 4.87 17.80 1.74
N PRO A 92 4.46 19.01 1.29
CA PRO A 92 3.44 19.13 0.26
C PRO A 92 4.00 18.66 -1.10
N VAL A 93 3.14 18.04 -1.89
CA VAL A 93 3.43 17.64 -3.28
C VAL A 93 2.32 18.17 -4.16
N SER A 94 2.66 18.89 -5.24
CA SER A 94 1.68 19.53 -6.12
C SER A 94 1.50 18.84 -7.47
N GLU A 95 2.49 18.06 -7.91
CA GLU A 95 2.52 17.45 -9.24
C GLU A 95 3.44 16.22 -9.30
N GLY A 96 3.42 15.54 -10.43
CA GLY A 96 4.26 14.39 -10.69
C GLY A 96 3.69 13.12 -10.09
N LYS A 97 4.54 12.34 -9.42
CA LYS A 97 4.17 11.08 -8.77
C LYS A 97 4.80 10.99 -7.39
N VAL A 98 4.15 10.26 -6.52
CA VAL A 98 4.75 9.75 -5.29
C VAL A 98 4.95 8.24 -5.40
N ARG A 99 6.00 7.76 -4.75
CA ARG A 99 6.35 6.34 -4.66
C ARG A 99 6.25 5.89 -3.21
N GLY A 100 5.49 4.84 -2.98
CA GLY A 100 5.43 4.14 -1.70
C GLY A 100 6.38 2.95 -1.69
N VAL A 101 7.13 2.79 -0.63
CA VAL A 101 8.01 1.65 -0.35
C VAL A 101 7.54 0.99 0.92
N CYS A 102 7.05 -0.24 0.83
CA CYS A 102 6.50 -1.01 1.93
C CYS A 102 7.48 -2.09 2.37
N GLN A 103 7.86 -2.08 3.63
CA GLN A 103 8.74 -3.08 4.24
C GLN A 103 8.17 -3.58 5.59
N PRO A 104 8.44 -4.83 5.98
CA PRO A 104 7.94 -5.36 7.23
C PRO A 104 8.70 -4.79 8.43
N LEU A 105 7.97 -4.39 9.47
CA LEU A 105 8.50 -4.12 10.80
C LEU A 105 8.38 -5.35 11.72
N HIS A 106 7.26 -6.06 11.59
CA HIS A 106 6.98 -7.26 12.37
C HIS A 106 6.10 -8.22 11.58
N LEU A 107 6.50 -9.49 11.56
CA LEU A 107 5.79 -10.58 10.90
C LEU A 107 5.38 -11.63 11.90
N GLY A 108 4.34 -11.37 12.67
CA GLY A 108 3.78 -12.29 13.64
C GLY A 108 2.80 -13.31 13.04
N ARG A 109 2.43 -14.30 13.84
CA ARG A 109 1.50 -15.36 13.41
C ARG A 109 0.07 -14.85 13.19
N GLN A 110 -0.40 -13.93 14.02
CA GLN A 110 -1.77 -13.40 13.98
C GLN A 110 -1.83 -11.94 13.54
N ASN A 111 -0.76 -11.18 13.71
CA ASN A 111 -0.68 -9.78 13.33
C ASN A 111 0.63 -9.48 12.60
N GLN A 112 0.63 -8.44 11.82
CA GLN A 112 1.82 -7.92 11.14
C GLN A 112 1.80 -6.39 11.22
N SER A 113 2.99 -5.82 11.25
CA SER A 113 3.18 -4.37 11.13
C SER A 113 4.11 -4.07 9.97
N TRP A 114 3.76 -3.07 9.20
CA TRP A 114 4.49 -2.64 8.01
C TRP A 114 4.78 -1.14 8.10
N GLU A 115 5.92 -0.75 7.60
CA GLU A 115 6.25 0.64 7.37
C GLU A 115 6.12 0.96 5.89
N ILE A 116 5.47 2.07 5.57
CA ILE A 116 5.41 2.58 4.20
C ILE A 116 6.00 3.98 4.17
N VAL A 117 7.09 4.14 3.44
CA VAL A 117 7.70 5.44 3.18
C VAL A 117 7.19 5.96 1.85
N VAL A 118 6.49 7.08 1.87
CA VAL A 118 6.01 7.76 0.66
C VAL A 118 6.96 8.90 0.32
N SER A 119 7.59 8.84 -0.84
CA SER A 119 8.60 9.81 -1.30
C SER A 119 8.23 10.40 -2.66
N MET A 120 8.79 11.58 -2.94
CA MET A 120 8.70 12.24 -4.24
C MET A 120 9.77 11.70 -5.20
N ASN A 121 9.53 11.74 -6.52
CA ASN A 121 10.49 11.30 -7.54
C ASN A 121 11.84 12.02 -7.51
N ARG A 122 11.89 13.23 -6.96
CA ARG A 122 13.13 14.04 -6.83
C ARG A 122 13.82 13.90 -5.47
N GLY A 123 13.43 12.88 -4.70
CA GLY A 123 13.92 12.67 -3.33
C GLY A 123 13.16 13.50 -2.30
N GLY A 124 13.24 13.05 -1.05
CA GLY A 124 12.53 13.64 0.08
C GLY A 124 11.26 12.88 0.43
N VAL A 125 11.09 12.63 1.72
CA VAL A 125 9.92 11.93 2.28
C VAL A 125 8.75 12.88 2.32
N ALA A 126 7.63 12.51 1.69
CA ALA A 126 6.36 13.21 1.75
C ALA A 126 5.53 12.75 2.95
N ALA A 127 5.50 11.45 3.25
CA ALA A 127 4.79 10.90 4.40
C ALA A 127 5.45 9.60 4.91
N LEU A 128 5.29 9.35 6.20
CA LEU A 128 5.57 8.07 6.87
C LEU A 128 4.26 7.47 7.34
N VAL A 129 4.05 6.20 7.07
CA VAL A 129 2.82 5.50 7.44
C VAL A 129 3.16 4.18 8.13
N GLY A 130 2.62 4.00 9.32
CA GLY A 130 2.58 2.72 10.00
C GLY A 130 1.26 2.01 9.66
N TRP A 131 1.33 0.74 9.37
CA TRP A 131 0.17 -0.08 9.07
C TRP A 131 0.19 -1.39 9.86
N VAL A 132 -0.91 -1.71 10.51
CA VAL A 132 -1.10 -2.91 11.33
C VAL A 132 -2.30 -3.68 10.85
N ARG A 133 -2.21 -4.99 10.89
CA ARG A 133 -3.29 -5.88 10.48
C ARG A 133 -3.38 -7.14 11.32
N GLN A 134 -4.53 -7.80 11.22
CA GLN A 134 -4.80 -9.09 11.83
C GLN A 134 -5.13 -10.13 10.75
N PHE A 135 -4.66 -11.36 10.94
CA PHE A 135 -5.06 -12.50 10.12
C PHE A 135 -6.44 -12.99 10.52
N TRP A 136 -7.23 -13.34 9.50
CA TRP A 136 -8.46 -14.08 9.67
C TRP A 136 -8.32 -15.39 8.90
N ASP A 137 -8.58 -16.51 9.55
CA ASP A 137 -8.90 -17.74 8.83
C ASP A 137 -10.30 -17.52 8.26
N GLU A 138 -10.47 -17.67 6.94
CA GLU A 138 -11.79 -17.55 6.33
C GLU A 138 -12.73 -18.64 6.86
N PRO A 139 -13.65 -18.33 7.75
CA PRO A 139 -14.87 -19.09 7.87
C PRO A 139 -15.92 -18.29 7.08
N ASP A 140 -16.30 -18.77 5.91
CA ASP A 140 -17.37 -18.19 5.11
C ASP A 140 -17.15 -16.73 4.69
N ARG A 141 -16.97 -16.53 3.39
CA ARG A 141 -16.93 -15.22 2.70
C ARG A 141 -17.82 -14.23 3.42
N ILE A 142 -17.27 -13.06 3.71
CA ILE A 142 -18.07 -11.88 4.03
C ILE A 142 -19.12 -11.77 2.91
N LYS A 143 -20.35 -12.15 3.25
CA LYS A 143 -21.51 -12.02 2.36
C LYS A 143 -21.92 -10.57 2.29
#